data_7e4f401a80da6c083682ee83bfb55579
#
_entry.id   7e4f401a80da6c083682ee83bfb55579
#
_cell.length_a   1.000
_cell.length_b   1.000
_cell.length_c   1.000
_cell.angle_alpha   90.00
_cell.angle_beta   90.00
_cell.angle_gamma   90.00
#
_symmetry.space_group_name_H-M   'P 1'
#
loop_
_entity.id
_entity.type
_entity.pdbx_description
1 polymer ?
#
loop_
_entity_poly.entity_id
_entity_poly.type
_entity_poly.pdbx_seq_one_letter_code
_entity_poly.pdbx_strand_id
1 'polypeptide(L)'
;ANAVTDVQVAALARCNKNDIDRAWQALNGARNPRIHVFLATSPIHMEYKLRKTPDQVVEMAVAAVRHAAKYTNNVEFSAEDASRSNPDFLVRVFTEVINAGATTINVPDTVGYAQPDEYGKLIKYVIENTPNSHKAVFSVHCHDDLGLAVANSLSAIQNGARQAEVTLCGIGERAGNALSLIHI
;
A
#
# COMPACT_ATOMS: atom_id res chain seq x y z
N ALA A 1 7.11 13.04 15.41
CA ALA A 1 6.00 13.68 14.70
C ALA A 1 6.01 15.21 14.90
N ASN A 2 6.10 15.69 16.15
CA ASN A 2 5.93 17.13 16.47
C ASN A 2 7.03 18.05 15.91
N ALA A 3 8.22 17.52 15.64
CA ALA A 3 9.36 18.31 15.13
C ALA A 3 9.37 18.51 13.61
N VAL A 4 8.46 17.83 12.90
CA VAL A 4 8.41 17.82 11.43
C VAL A 4 7.06 18.38 10.99
N THR A 5 7.09 19.55 10.35
CA THR A 5 5.85 20.33 10.05
C THR A 5 5.51 20.38 8.56
N ASP A 6 6.48 20.18 7.67
CA ASP A 6 6.33 20.49 6.24
C ASP A 6 6.10 19.22 5.37
N VAL A 7 6.02 18.04 6.01
CA VAL A 7 5.77 16.77 5.35
C VAL A 7 4.64 16.01 6.05
N GLN A 8 4.12 15.00 5.39
CA GLN A 8 3.24 14.02 6.02
C GLN A 8 4.06 13.06 6.88
N VAL A 9 3.56 12.75 8.07
CA VAL A 9 4.14 11.74 8.95
C VAL A 9 3.21 10.54 8.96
N ALA A 10 3.70 9.38 8.52
CA ALA A 10 2.93 8.15 8.45
C ALA A 10 3.34 7.18 9.57
N ALA A 11 2.37 6.41 10.06
CA ALA A 11 2.61 5.27 10.92
C ALA A 11 1.94 4.02 10.35
N LEU A 12 2.73 2.94 10.22
CA LEU A 12 2.29 1.67 9.68
C LEU A 12 1.61 0.83 10.77
N ALA A 13 0.49 0.20 10.42
CA ALA A 13 -0.28 -0.65 11.30
C ALA A 13 -0.84 -1.88 10.56
N ARG A 14 -0.87 -3.02 11.21
CA ARG A 14 -1.65 -4.16 10.73
C ARG A 14 -3.14 -3.82 10.80
N CYS A 15 -3.96 -4.53 10.00
CA CYS A 15 -5.42 -4.36 9.99
C CYS A 15 -6.08 -4.92 11.27
N ASN A 16 -5.70 -4.39 12.43
CA ASN A 16 -6.37 -4.63 13.71
C ASN A 16 -6.47 -3.33 14.52
N LYS A 17 -7.48 -3.24 15.37
CA LYS A 17 -7.78 -2.01 16.13
C LYS A 17 -6.64 -1.55 17.02
N ASN A 18 -6.00 -2.48 17.73
CA ASN A 18 -4.96 -2.13 18.70
C ASN A 18 -3.73 -1.50 18.00
N ASP A 19 -3.31 -2.05 16.85
CA ASP A 19 -2.19 -1.51 16.09
C ASP A 19 -2.53 -0.13 15.52
N ILE A 20 -3.74 0.04 14.99
CA ILE A 20 -4.22 1.33 14.45
C ILE A 20 -4.30 2.38 15.55
N ASP A 21 -4.81 2.03 16.74
CA ASP A 21 -4.89 2.94 17.88
C ASP A 21 -3.48 3.34 18.36
N ARG A 22 -2.52 2.42 18.34
CA ARG A 22 -1.11 2.72 18.65
C ARG A 22 -0.45 3.60 17.59
N ALA A 23 -0.70 3.35 16.31
CA ALA A 23 -0.24 4.19 15.22
C ALA A 23 -0.76 5.63 15.40
N TRP A 24 -2.05 5.78 15.69
CA TRP A 24 -2.63 7.09 15.97
C TRP A 24 -2.00 7.78 17.19
N GLN A 25 -1.77 7.06 18.28
CA GLN A 25 -1.08 7.62 19.45
C GLN A 25 0.33 8.14 19.12
N ALA A 26 1.06 7.43 18.26
CA ALA A 26 2.39 7.86 17.81
C ALA A 26 2.35 9.09 16.89
N LEU A 27 1.25 9.28 16.16
CA LEU A 27 1.03 10.42 15.26
C LEU A 27 0.43 11.63 15.97
N ASN A 28 0.04 11.50 17.24
CA ASN A 28 -0.57 12.59 18.00
C ASN A 28 0.33 13.83 18.02
N GLY A 29 -0.21 14.95 17.59
CA GLY A 29 0.52 16.21 17.44
C GLY A 29 1.23 16.38 16.08
N ALA A 30 1.22 15.39 15.18
CA ALA A 30 1.68 15.61 13.80
C ALA A 30 0.73 16.58 13.08
N ARG A 31 1.31 17.51 12.31
CA ARG A 31 0.53 18.47 11.52
C ARG A 31 -0.26 17.80 10.39
N ASN A 32 0.36 16.82 9.72
CA ASN A 32 -0.22 16.08 8.60
C ASN A 32 -0.08 14.57 8.87
N PRO A 33 -0.90 13.97 9.74
CA PRO A 33 -0.79 12.56 10.08
C PRO A 33 -1.39 11.67 8.99
N ARG A 34 -0.74 10.55 8.69
CA ARG A 34 -1.26 9.46 7.85
C ARG A 34 -1.25 8.16 8.63
N ILE A 35 -2.36 7.45 8.67
CA ILE A 35 -2.40 6.06 9.12
C ILE A 35 -2.28 5.17 7.90
N HIS A 36 -1.25 4.33 7.85
CA HIS A 36 -1.00 3.37 6.80
C HIS A 36 -1.34 1.96 7.31
N VAL A 37 -2.40 1.36 6.81
CA VAL A 37 -2.80 -0.01 7.17
C VAL A 37 -2.48 -0.98 6.05
N PHE A 38 -2.13 -2.22 6.40
CA PHE A 38 -1.85 -3.25 5.41
C PHE A 38 -2.47 -4.59 5.75
N LEU A 39 -2.83 -5.33 4.70
CA LEU A 39 -3.34 -6.70 4.79
C LEU A 39 -2.92 -7.48 3.54
N ALA A 40 -2.49 -8.73 3.73
CA ALA A 40 -2.10 -9.58 2.62
C ALA A 40 -3.31 -10.02 1.78
N THR A 41 -3.12 -10.04 0.46
CA THR A 41 -4.17 -10.32 -0.52
C THR A 41 -3.85 -11.50 -1.45
N SER A 42 -2.62 -12.03 -1.41
CA SER A 42 -2.25 -13.18 -2.24
C SER A 42 -2.86 -14.48 -1.71
N PRO A 43 -3.18 -15.44 -2.61
CA PRO A 43 -3.75 -16.73 -2.22
C PRO A 43 -2.93 -17.46 -1.16
N ILE A 44 -1.61 -17.48 -1.32
CA ILE A 44 -0.71 -18.13 -0.37
C ILE A 44 -0.80 -17.53 1.04
N HIS A 45 -0.90 -16.20 1.12
CA HIS A 45 -1.03 -15.53 2.43
C HIS A 45 -2.43 -15.70 3.02
N MET A 46 -3.47 -15.68 2.20
CA MET A 46 -4.84 -15.94 2.67
C MET A 46 -4.96 -17.34 3.27
N GLU A 47 -4.38 -18.34 2.62
CA GLU A 47 -4.45 -19.73 3.05
C GLU A 47 -3.58 -20.03 4.28
N TYR A 48 -2.29 -19.68 4.23
CA TYR A 48 -1.32 -20.14 5.23
C TYR A 48 -1.05 -19.13 6.36
N LYS A 49 -1.07 -17.83 6.06
CA LYS A 49 -0.78 -16.76 7.05
C LYS A 49 -2.05 -16.29 7.76
N LEU A 50 -3.06 -15.90 7.00
CA LEU A 50 -4.28 -15.32 7.55
C LEU A 50 -5.30 -16.39 7.95
N ARG A 51 -5.34 -17.50 7.21
CA ARG A 51 -6.37 -18.56 7.32
C ARG A 51 -7.77 -17.99 7.19
N LYS A 52 -7.97 -17.18 6.14
CA LYS A 52 -9.19 -16.43 5.86
C LYS A 52 -9.63 -16.61 4.42
N THR A 53 -10.95 -16.61 4.23
CA THR A 53 -11.53 -16.55 2.88
C THR A 53 -11.33 -15.17 2.27
N PRO A 54 -11.40 -15.02 0.94
CA PRO A 54 -11.36 -13.72 0.27
C PRO A 54 -12.39 -12.72 0.83
N ASP A 55 -13.62 -13.15 1.13
CA ASP A 55 -14.65 -12.30 1.70
C ASP A 55 -14.26 -11.77 3.08
N GLN A 56 -13.72 -12.64 3.95
CA GLN A 56 -13.22 -12.23 5.25
C GLN A 56 -12.05 -11.24 5.16
N VAL A 57 -11.18 -11.39 4.16
CA VAL A 57 -10.07 -10.46 3.92
C VAL A 57 -10.61 -9.09 3.53
N VAL A 58 -11.60 -9.02 2.64
CA VAL A 58 -12.28 -7.75 2.29
C VAL A 58 -12.91 -7.11 3.52
N GLU A 59 -13.66 -7.88 4.32
CA GLU A 59 -14.28 -7.39 5.56
C GLU A 59 -13.26 -6.83 6.54
N MET A 60 -12.13 -7.52 6.74
CA MET A 60 -11.03 -7.07 7.61
C MET A 60 -10.40 -5.77 7.10
N ALA A 61 -10.13 -5.65 5.81
CA ALA A 61 -9.57 -4.47 5.18
C ALA A 61 -10.50 -3.25 5.37
N VAL A 62 -11.78 -3.43 5.05
CA VAL A 62 -12.83 -2.40 5.22
C VAL A 62 -12.95 -1.96 6.67
N ALA A 63 -12.99 -2.91 7.61
CA ALA A 63 -13.10 -2.60 9.04
C ALA A 63 -11.89 -1.80 9.54
N ALA A 64 -10.68 -2.14 9.09
CA ALA A 64 -9.45 -1.45 9.47
C ALA A 64 -9.41 -0.03 8.91
N VAL A 65 -9.73 0.16 7.62
CA VAL A 65 -9.78 1.49 7.00
C VAL A 65 -10.83 2.37 7.66
N ARG A 66 -12.04 1.85 7.90
CA ARG A 66 -13.08 2.58 8.63
C ARG A 66 -12.67 2.97 10.05
N HIS A 67 -11.89 2.12 10.71
CA HIS A 67 -11.38 2.43 12.04
C HIS A 67 -10.32 3.53 11.98
N ALA A 68 -9.36 3.46 11.06
CA ALA A 68 -8.36 4.49 10.84
C ALA A 68 -8.97 5.84 10.43
N ALA A 69 -10.00 5.82 9.58
CA ALA A 69 -10.72 7.02 9.12
C ALA A 69 -11.45 7.80 10.24
N LYS A 70 -11.61 7.21 11.43
CA LYS A 70 -12.12 7.94 12.60
C LYS A 70 -11.11 8.94 13.17
N TYR A 71 -9.83 8.73 12.91
CA TYR A 71 -8.74 9.53 13.45
C TYR A 71 -8.21 10.57 12.46
N THR A 72 -8.17 10.22 11.19
CA THR A 72 -7.65 11.10 10.12
C THR A 72 -8.36 10.79 8.80
N ASN A 73 -8.49 11.81 7.95
CA ASN A 73 -8.95 11.65 6.57
C ASN A 73 -7.84 11.22 5.60
N ASN A 74 -6.61 11.05 6.07
CA ASN A 74 -5.47 10.61 5.28
C ASN A 74 -5.13 9.17 5.67
N VAL A 75 -5.80 8.22 5.02
CA VAL A 75 -5.64 6.79 5.25
C VAL A 75 -5.06 6.14 4.01
N GLU A 76 -3.94 5.44 4.18
CA GLU A 76 -3.33 4.60 3.16
C GLU A 76 -3.61 3.13 3.45
N PHE A 77 -3.99 2.38 2.39
CA PHE A 77 -4.16 0.93 2.45
C PHE A 77 -3.19 0.24 1.50
N SER A 78 -2.39 -0.69 2.03
CA SER A 78 -1.52 -1.58 1.25
C SER A 78 -2.09 -2.97 1.13
N ALA A 79 -2.19 -3.47 -0.11
CA ALA A 79 -2.47 -4.88 -0.39
C ALA A 79 -1.14 -5.68 -0.36
N GLU A 80 -0.69 -6.12 0.82
CA GLU A 80 0.56 -6.89 0.94
C GLU A 80 0.57 -8.05 -0.05
N ASP A 81 1.69 -8.20 -0.76
CA ASP A 81 1.91 -9.22 -1.80
C ASP A 81 0.99 -9.07 -3.03
N ALA A 82 0.72 -7.82 -3.41
CA ALA A 82 -0.16 -7.50 -4.53
C ALA A 82 0.34 -8.05 -5.87
N SER A 83 1.65 -8.06 -6.12
CA SER A 83 2.23 -8.58 -7.35
C SER A 83 1.92 -10.06 -7.59
N ARG A 84 1.59 -10.83 -6.55
CA ARG A 84 1.18 -12.24 -6.62
C ARG A 84 -0.31 -12.47 -6.33
N SER A 85 -1.07 -11.39 -6.19
CA SER A 85 -2.52 -11.46 -5.95
C SER A 85 -3.30 -11.55 -7.26
N ASN A 86 -4.52 -12.09 -7.21
CA ASN A 86 -5.42 -12.05 -8.35
C ASN A 86 -5.82 -10.60 -8.64
N PRO A 87 -5.65 -10.07 -9.87
CA PRO A 87 -5.96 -8.67 -10.20
C PRO A 87 -7.42 -8.27 -9.97
N ASP A 88 -8.38 -9.16 -10.26
CA ASP A 88 -9.80 -8.88 -10.03
C ASP A 88 -10.13 -8.83 -8.53
N PHE A 89 -9.45 -9.64 -7.73
CA PHE A 89 -9.57 -9.57 -6.29
C PHE A 89 -8.99 -8.26 -5.73
N LEU A 90 -7.86 -7.79 -6.27
CA LEU A 90 -7.32 -6.47 -5.93
C LEU A 90 -8.30 -5.35 -6.26
N VAL A 91 -8.90 -5.37 -7.46
CA VAL A 91 -9.95 -4.40 -7.86
C VAL A 91 -11.09 -4.37 -6.86
N ARG A 92 -11.58 -5.55 -6.44
CA ARG A 92 -12.63 -5.66 -5.43
C ARG A 92 -12.20 -5.06 -4.09
N VAL A 93 -11.03 -5.43 -3.58
CA VAL A 93 -10.48 -4.91 -2.32
C VAL A 93 -10.34 -3.39 -2.39
N PHE A 94 -9.72 -2.87 -3.46
CA PHE A 94 -9.49 -1.43 -3.62
C PHE A 94 -10.79 -0.64 -3.70
N THR A 95 -11.78 -1.14 -4.43
CA THR A 95 -13.10 -0.52 -4.48
C THR A 95 -13.70 -0.37 -3.08
N GLU A 96 -13.66 -1.44 -2.28
CA GLU A 96 -14.27 -1.46 -0.96
C GLU A 96 -13.49 -0.61 0.07
N VAL A 97 -12.17 -0.62 0.05
CA VAL A 97 -11.37 0.20 0.98
C VAL A 97 -11.44 1.69 0.64
N ILE A 98 -11.52 2.06 -0.64
CA ILE A 98 -11.75 3.46 -1.06
C ILE A 98 -13.15 3.91 -0.58
N ASN A 99 -14.18 3.08 -0.73
CA ASN A 99 -15.51 3.37 -0.18
C ASN A 99 -15.51 3.46 1.35
N ALA A 100 -14.59 2.79 2.02
CA ALA A 100 -14.41 2.83 3.46
C ALA A 100 -13.64 4.07 3.96
N GLY A 101 -12.99 4.83 3.07
CA GLY A 101 -12.27 6.07 3.38
C GLY A 101 -10.77 6.06 3.11
N ALA A 102 -10.23 5.05 2.41
CA ALA A 102 -8.83 5.09 1.96
C ALA A 102 -8.65 6.17 0.87
N THR A 103 -7.64 7.01 1.04
CA THR A 103 -7.29 8.08 0.10
C THR A 103 -6.00 7.79 -0.66
N THR A 104 -5.27 6.76 -0.24
CA THR A 104 -4.10 6.24 -0.95
C THR A 104 -4.18 4.72 -0.97
N ILE A 105 -3.95 4.13 -2.13
CA ILE A 105 -3.92 2.68 -2.36
C ILE A 105 -2.50 2.31 -2.78
N ASN A 106 -1.84 1.51 -1.95
CA ASN A 106 -0.50 1.03 -2.24
C ASN A 106 -0.53 -0.41 -2.75
N VAL A 107 0.18 -0.63 -3.86
CA VAL A 107 0.24 -1.91 -4.58
C VAL A 107 1.68 -2.42 -4.52
N PRO A 108 2.08 -3.18 -3.48
CA PRO A 108 3.48 -3.58 -3.31
C PRO A 108 3.88 -4.79 -4.14
N ASP A 109 5.11 -4.75 -4.67
CA ASP A 109 5.89 -5.92 -5.05
C ASP A 109 6.68 -6.41 -3.84
N THR A 110 5.99 -7.09 -2.94
CA THR A 110 6.50 -7.47 -1.61
C THR A 110 7.66 -8.45 -1.68
N VAL A 111 7.67 -9.35 -2.64
CA VAL A 111 8.75 -10.34 -2.81
C VAL A 111 9.85 -9.87 -3.76
N GLY A 112 9.70 -8.69 -4.39
CA GLY A 112 10.70 -8.13 -5.30
C GLY A 112 10.94 -8.98 -6.54
N TYR A 113 9.88 -9.64 -7.03
CA TYR A 113 9.97 -10.67 -8.07
C TYR A 113 9.31 -10.26 -9.40
N ALA A 114 8.57 -9.15 -9.40
CA ALA A 114 7.90 -8.69 -10.60
C ALA A 114 8.86 -8.15 -11.66
N GLN A 115 8.51 -8.33 -12.94
CA GLN A 115 9.19 -7.69 -14.04
C GLN A 115 8.54 -6.34 -14.35
N PRO A 116 9.28 -5.31 -14.82
CA PRO A 116 8.74 -3.96 -15.00
C PRO A 116 7.51 -3.90 -15.90
N ASP A 117 7.49 -4.67 -16.97
CA ASP A 117 6.37 -4.72 -17.92
C ASP A 117 5.12 -5.36 -17.32
N GLU A 118 5.29 -6.44 -16.56
CA GLU A 118 4.20 -7.13 -15.87
C GLU A 118 3.63 -6.27 -14.75
N TYR A 119 4.52 -5.65 -13.98
CA TYR A 119 4.12 -4.79 -12.87
C TYR A 119 3.41 -3.53 -13.35
N GLY A 120 3.93 -2.88 -14.39
CA GLY A 120 3.25 -1.74 -15.03
C GLY A 120 1.86 -2.10 -15.55
N LYS A 121 1.71 -3.26 -16.18
CA LYS A 121 0.40 -3.77 -16.64
C LYS A 121 -0.56 -4.02 -15.49
N LEU A 122 -0.07 -4.58 -14.38
CA LEU A 122 -0.88 -4.77 -13.16
C LEU A 122 -1.38 -3.43 -12.62
N ILE A 123 -0.49 -2.44 -12.50
CA ILE A 123 -0.85 -1.10 -12.01
C ILE A 123 -1.92 -0.46 -12.90
N LYS A 124 -1.70 -0.48 -14.21
CA LYS A 124 -2.69 0.02 -15.18
C LYS A 124 -4.03 -0.69 -15.02
N TYR A 125 -3.99 -2.02 -14.96
CA TYR A 125 -5.21 -2.84 -14.83
C TYR A 125 -6.03 -2.48 -13.59
N VAL A 126 -5.39 -2.42 -12.43
CA VAL A 126 -6.14 -2.14 -11.18
C VAL A 126 -6.69 -0.72 -11.15
N ILE A 127 -5.97 0.27 -11.71
CA ILE A 127 -6.44 1.65 -11.79
C ILE A 127 -7.66 1.75 -12.72
N GLU A 128 -7.58 1.16 -13.92
CA GLU A 128 -8.63 1.26 -14.94
C GLU A 128 -9.89 0.49 -14.54
N ASN A 129 -9.77 -0.61 -13.81
CA ASN A 129 -10.90 -1.46 -13.43
C ASN A 129 -11.47 -1.19 -12.04
N THR A 130 -10.83 -0.34 -11.22
CA THR A 130 -11.40 0.10 -9.94
C THR A 130 -12.35 1.27 -10.16
N PRO A 131 -13.68 1.10 -9.98
CA PRO A 131 -14.67 2.10 -10.43
C PRO A 131 -14.53 3.47 -9.78
N ASN A 132 -14.00 3.50 -8.55
CA ASN A 132 -13.80 4.71 -7.76
C ASN A 132 -12.32 5.11 -7.62
N SER A 133 -11.45 4.65 -8.53
CA SER A 133 -10.00 4.92 -8.51
C SER A 133 -9.66 6.42 -8.49
N HIS A 134 -10.50 7.24 -9.13
CA HIS A 134 -10.36 8.70 -9.16
C HIS A 134 -10.43 9.38 -7.77
N LYS A 135 -10.87 8.67 -6.73
CA LYS A 135 -10.95 9.17 -5.35
C LYS A 135 -9.70 8.90 -4.52
N ALA A 136 -8.73 8.17 -5.06
CA ALA A 136 -7.52 7.80 -4.34
C ALA A 136 -6.26 8.00 -5.18
N VAL A 137 -5.13 8.22 -4.52
CA VAL A 137 -3.82 8.17 -5.14
C VAL A 137 -3.33 6.73 -5.16
N PHE A 138 -2.91 6.22 -6.31
CA PHE A 138 -2.26 4.93 -6.40
C PHE A 138 -0.76 5.06 -6.15
N SER A 139 -0.28 4.28 -5.19
CA SER A 139 1.08 4.21 -4.70
C SER A 139 1.70 2.85 -5.01
N VAL A 140 3.01 2.80 -5.10
CA VAL A 140 3.76 1.56 -5.28
C VAL A 140 4.90 1.45 -4.29
N HIS A 141 5.26 0.21 -3.95
CA HIS A 141 6.32 -0.15 -3.03
C HIS A 141 7.04 -1.39 -3.58
N CYS A 142 8.29 -1.26 -3.96
CA CYS A 142 9.02 -2.34 -4.63
C CYS A 142 10.24 -2.75 -3.83
N HIS A 143 10.36 -4.07 -3.54
CA HIS A 143 11.57 -4.69 -3.02
C HIS A 143 12.54 -5.02 -4.15
N ASP A 144 13.82 -5.20 -3.81
CA ASP A 144 14.91 -5.20 -4.78
C ASP A 144 15.57 -6.57 -4.98
N ASP A 145 14.86 -7.65 -4.71
CA ASP A 145 15.37 -9.01 -4.75
C ASP A 145 15.93 -9.43 -6.11
N LEU A 146 15.39 -8.90 -7.20
CA LEU A 146 15.92 -9.07 -8.55
C LEU A 146 16.71 -7.84 -9.06
N GLY A 147 16.96 -6.83 -8.23
CA GLY A 147 17.58 -5.57 -8.66
C GLY A 147 16.68 -4.71 -9.55
N LEU A 148 15.37 -4.88 -9.50
CA LEU A 148 14.39 -4.24 -10.39
C LEU A 148 13.47 -3.24 -9.68
N ALA A 149 13.66 -2.98 -8.39
CA ALA A 149 12.74 -2.15 -7.60
C ALA A 149 12.54 -0.75 -8.20
N VAL A 150 13.61 -0.09 -8.64
CA VAL A 150 13.55 1.22 -9.30
C VAL A 150 12.85 1.11 -10.66
N ALA A 151 13.21 0.11 -11.47
CA ALA A 151 12.60 -0.08 -12.78
C ALA A 151 11.10 -0.37 -12.69
N ASN A 152 10.69 -1.18 -11.69
CA ASN A 152 9.29 -1.46 -11.41
C ASN A 152 8.55 -0.19 -10.97
N SER A 153 9.14 0.60 -10.08
CA SER A 153 8.55 1.87 -9.62
C SER A 153 8.35 2.86 -10.77
N LEU A 154 9.35 3.01 -11.65
CA LEU A 154 9.24 3.87 -12.84
C LEU A 154 8.18 3.37 -13.82
N SER A 155 8.15 2.05 -14.08
CA SER A 155 7.12 1.44 -14.92
C SER A 155 5.72 1.69 -14.36
N ALA A 156 5.55 1.56 -13.05
CA ALA A 156 4.29 1.84 -12.37
C ALA A 156 3.84 3.30 -12.52
N ILE A 157 4.76 4.27 -12.38
CA ILE A 157 4.48 5.69 -12.56
C ILE A 157 4.04 5.96 -14.02
N GLN A 158 4.70 5.37 -15.00
CA GLN A 158 4.34 5.48 -16.41
C GLN A 158 2.93 4.90 -16.69
N ASN A 159 2.51 3.94 -15.88
CA ASN A 159 1.21 3.27 -15.98
C ASN A 159 0.13 3.81 -15.02
N GLY A 160 0.34 4.98 -14.42
CA GLY A 160 -0.71 5.71 -13.70
C GLY A 160 -0.52 5.87 -12.19
N ALA A 161 0.46 5.22 -11.57
CA ALA A 161 0.79 5.50 -10.17
C ALA A 161 1.26 6.96 -10.00
N ARG A 162 1.00 7.53 -8.81
CA ARG A 162 1.35 8.93 -8.50
C ARG A 162 2.12 9.09 -7.19
N GLN A 163 2.37 7.98 -6.50
CA GLN A 163 3.23 7.90 -5.33
C GLN A 163 4.14 6.69 -5.48
N ALA A 164 5.39 6.82 -5.06
CA ALA A 164 6.31 5.70 -4.89
C ALA A 164 6.90 5.76 -3.48
N GLU A 165 6.84 4.63 -2.78
CA GLU A 165 7.52 4.45 -1.52
C GLU A 165 8.95 3.99 -1.80
N VAL A 166 9.91 4.76 -1.29
CA VAL A 166 11.33 4.58 -1.55
C VAL A 166 12.14 4.79 -0.27
N THR A 167 13.38 4.36 -0.27
CA THR A 167 14.26 4.54 0.90
C THR A 167 15.57 5.21 0.52
N LEU A 168 16.12 5.99 1.44
CA LEU A 168 17.48 6.49 1.30
C LEU A 168 18.45 5.31 1.27
N CYS A 169 19.39 5.32 0.33
CA CYS A 169 20.40 4.27 0.15
C CYS A 169 19.82 2.86 -0.14
N GLY A 170 18.54 2.73 -0.49
CA GLY A 170 17.93 1.45 -0.80
C GLY A 170 17.76 0.51 0.39
N ILE A 171 17.88 1.00 1.64
CA ILE A 171 17.76 0.18 2.84
C ILE A 171 16.36 -0.43 2.92
N GLY A 172 16.29 -1.73 3.17
CA GLY A 172 15.03 -2.47 3.30
C GLY A 172 15.24 -3.94 3.62
N GLU A 173 14.15 -4.68 3.63
CA GLU A 173 14.19 -6.13 3.84
C GLU A 173 14.98 -6.84 2.74
N ARG A 174 15.68 -7.91 3.10
CA ARG A 174 16.44 -8.79 2.20
C ARG A 174 17.46 -8.04 1.34
N ALA A 175 17.14 -7.78 0.06
CA ALA A 175 18.01 -7.06 -0.87
C ALA A 175 17.79 -5.53 -0.88
N GLY A 176 16.77 -5.05 -0.16
CA GLY A 176 16.45 -3.64 -0.05
C GLY A 176 15.17 -3.23 -0.77
N ASN A 177 14.96 -1.92 -0.85
CA ASN A 177 13.82 -1.28 -1.48
C ASN A 177 14.27 -0.35 -2.62
N ALA A 178 13.32 0.16 -3.37
CA ALA A 178 13.61 1.16 -4.40
C ALA A 178 14.39 2.35 -3.83
N LEU A 179 15.50 2.70 -4.48
CA LEU A 179 16.41 3.76 -4.06
C LEU A 179 15.85 5.13 -4.40
N SER A 180 15.69 6.02 -3.41
CA SER A 180 15.14 7.37 -3.61
C SER A 180 16.07 8.30 -4.39
N LEU A 181 17.38 8.22 -4.19
CA LEU A 181 18.35 9.15 -4.76
C LEU A 181 18.46 9.10 -6.30
N ILE A 182 17.96 8.06 -6.93
CA ILE A 182 17.96 7.94 -8.39
C ILE A 182 16.85 8.76 -9.06
N HIS A 183 15.93 9.29 -8.26
CA HIS A 183 14.77 10.07 -8.72
C HIS A 183 14.94 11.58 -8.53
N ILE A 184 16.10 12.00 -8.01
CA ILE A 184 16.45 13.40 -7.75
C ILE A 184 17.34 13.95 -8.87
#